data_0880122d7ab1d9c47fb54eff06872f6b
#
_entry.id   0880122d7ab1d9c47fb54eff06872f6b
#
_cell.length_a   1.000
_cell.length_b   1.000
_cell.length_c   1.000
_cell.angle_alpha   90.00
_cell.angle_beta   90.00
_cell.angle_gamma   90.00
#
_symmetry.space_group_name_H-M   'P 1'
#
loop_
_entity.id
_entity.type
_entity.pdbx_description
1 polymer ?
#
loop_
_entity_poly.entity_id
_entity_poly.type
_entity_poly.pdbx_seq_one_letter_code
_entity_poly.pdbx_strand_id
1 'polypeptide(L)'
;MTLGVTSGRGGHRVRVNGPVTKGDRWQRGLAAYASQFAIPEEDVWDHMCGLVGERMAEEAIVTAGAAWVDDCLSLRDRSLIVVAALVAQGGVEARLRPHVRWALEHGATADELEALATLLAVYVGFARASVGIQVIREELARLESADE
;
A
#
# COMPACT_ATOMS: atom_id res chain seq x y z
N MET A 1 34.39 -3.99 37.23
CA MET A 1 34.28 -4.23 35.78
C MET A 1 32.89 -3.77 35.36
N THR A 2 32.77 -2.50 34.92
CA THR A 2 31.51 -1.80 34.73
C THR A 2 31.22 -1.76 33.23
N LEU A 3 30.19 -2.46 32.80
CA LEU A 3 29.72 -2.43 31.40
C LEU A 3 28.87 -1.18 31.19
N GLY A 4 29.41 -0.24 30.41
CA GLY A 4 28.70 0.95 30.00
C GLY A 4 27.66 0.62 28.93
N VAL A 5 26.39 0.87 29.23
CA VAL A 5 25.28 0.84 28.27
C VAL A 5 25.28 2.16 27.53
N THR A 6 25.63 2.14 26.25
CA THR A 6 25.48 3.30 25.35
C THR A 6 24.01 3.44 24.95
N SER A 7 23.38 4.48 25.48
CA SER A 7 22.04 4.92 25.11
C SER A 7 22.03 5.37 23.64
N GLY A 8 21.35 4.60 22.78
CA GLY A 8 21.05 4.99 21.41
C GLY A 8 20.08 6.18 21.40
N ARG A 9 20.47 7.25 20.71
CA ARG A 9 19.68 8.48 20.55
C ARG A 9 18.40 8.18 19.82
N GLY A 10 17.28 8.23 20.52
CA GLY A 10 15.96 8.28 19.93
C GLY A 10 15.82 9.56 19.09
N GLY A 11 15.66 9.40 17.79
CA GLY A 11 15.36 10.51 16.89
C GLY A 11 14.06 11.18 17.34
N HIS A 12 14.17 12.44 17.78
CA HIS A 12 13.05 13.25 18.20
C HIS A 12 12.22 13.57 16.94
N ARG A 13 11.10 12.86 16.74
CA ARG A 13 10.14 13.21 15.68
C ARG A 13 9.53 14.57 16.00
N VAL A 14 9.85 15.55 15.19
CA VAL A 14 9.15 16.83 15.20
C VAL A 14 7.74 16.56 14.69
N ARG A 15 6.78 16.43 15.62
CA ARG A 15 5.37 16.51 15.25
C ARG A 15 5.13 17.94 14.73
N VAL A 16 4.76 18.06 13.47
CA VAL A 16 4.28 19.34 12.93
C VAL A 16 3.05 19.70 13.76
N ASN A 17 3.17 20.77 14.56
CA ASN A 17 2.13 21.21 15.49
C ASN A 17 0.93 21.76 14.70
N GLY A 18 -0.19 21.07 14.78
CA GLY A 18 -1.50 21.51 14.30
C GLY A 18 -2.26 20.41 13.56
N PRO A 19 -3.60 20.50 13.49
CA PRO A 19 -4.39 19.59 12.69
C PRO A 19 -4.05 19.79 11.21
N VAL A 20 -3.80 18.68 10.49
CA VAL A 20 -3.58 18.69 9.04
C VAL A 20 -4.86 19.18 8.37
N THR A 21 -4.78 20.26 7.58
CA THR A 21 -5.94 20.84 6.91
C THR A 21 -6.45 19.94 5.77
N LYS A 22 -7.71 20.15 5.31
CA LYS A 22 -8.24 19.45 4.13
C LYS A 22 -7.36 19.72 2.91
N GLY A 23 -6.84 20.92 2.74
CA GLY A 23 -5.94 21.29 1.65
C GLY A 23 -4.61 20.52 1.69
N ASP A 24 -3.99 20.39 2.87
CA ASP A 24 -2.77 19.60 3.03
C ASP A 24 -3.01 18.12 2.72
N ARG A 25 -4.16 17.59 3.12
CA ARG A 25 -4.52 16.18 2.81
C ARG A 25 -4.73 15.97 1.33
N TRP A 26 -5.36 16.93 0.66
CA TRP A 26 -5.56 16.91 -0.78
C TRP A 26 -4.22 16.83 -1.54
N GLN A 27 -3.28 17.74 -1.23
CA GLN A 27 -1.96 17.76 -1.87
C GLN A 27 -1.17 16.46 -1.62
N ARG A 28 -1.19 15.96 -0.40
CA ARG A 28 -0.57 14.67 -0.07
C ARG A 28 -1.19 13.52 -0.85
N GLY A 29 -2.52 13.55 -1.02
CA GLY A 29 -3.23 12.54 -1.77
C GLY A 29 -2.91 12.56 -3.25
N LEU A 30 -2.81 13.75 -3.86
CA LEU A 30 -2.37 13.88 -5.25
C LEU A 30 -0.97 13.31 -5.44
N ALA A 31 -0.01 13.71 -4.59
CA ALA A 31 1.37 13.21 -4.66
C ALA A 31 1.44 11.68 -4.49
N ALA A 32 0.66 11.10 -3.58
CA ALA A 32 0.61 9.65 -3.36
C ALA A 32 0.10 8.91 -4.60
N TYR A 33 -1.01 9.35 -5.19
CA TYR A 33 -1.56 8.72 -6.39
C TYR A 33 -0.73 8.97 -7.63
N ALA A 34 -0.11 10.15 -7.78
CA ALA A 34 0.84 10.43 -8.86
C ALA A 34 2.00 9.42 -8.85
N SER A 35 2.58 9.20 -7.68
CA SER A 35 3.62 8.17 -7.50
C SER A 35 3.12 6.76 -7.79
N GLN A 36 1.92 6.41 -7.30
CA GLN A 36 1.34 5.08 -7.43
C GLN A 36 1.00 4.71 -8.89
N PHE A 37 0.48 5.66 -9.64
CA PHE A 37 0.11 5.47 -11.04
C PHE A 37 1.23 5.85 -12.04
N ALA A 38 2.33 6.42 -11.55
CA ALA A 38 3.42 6.95 -12.38
C ALA A 38 2.92 7.99 -13.40
N ILE A 39 2.07 8.94 -12.95
CA ILE A 39 1.52 10.05 -13.74
C ILE A 39 1.82 11.39 -13.06
N PRO A 40 1.76 12.53 -13.80
CA PRO A 40 1.85 13.85 -13.21
C PRO A 40 0.73 14.12 -12.18
N GLU A 41 1.02 14.93 -11.14
CA GLU A 41 0.02 15.27 -10.11
C GLU A 41 -1.22 15.98 -10.69
N GLU A 42 -1.03 16.78 -11.74
CA GLU A 42 -2.12 17.47 -12.45
C GLU A 42 -3.10 16.52 -13.11
N ASP A 43 -2.67 15.32 -13.48
CA ASP A 43 -3.51 14.31 -14.17
C ASP A 43 -4.24 13.38 -13.18
N VAL A 44 -3.86 13.38 -11.92
CA VAL A 44 -4.42 12.45 -10.90
C VAL A 44 -5.92 12.61 -10.75
N TRP A 45 -6.42 13.83 -10.71
CA TRP A 45 -7.85 14.09 -10.55
C TRP A 45 -8.67 13.45 -11.68
N ASP A 46 -8.32 13.78 -12.93
CA ASP A 46 -9.04 13.27 -14.10
C ASP A 46 -8.92 11.76 -14.22
N HIS A 47 -7.73 11.20 -13.94
CA HIS A 47 -7.51 9.77 -13.90
C HIS A 47 -8.41 9.08 -12.85
N MET A 48 -8.45 9.58 -11.63
CA MET A 48 -9.27 9.03 -10.55
C MET A 48 -10.77 9.19 -10.83
N CYS A 49 -11.21 10.32 -11.39
CA CYS A 49 -12.60 10.52 -11.80
C CYS A 49 -13.02 9.51 -12.87
N GLY A 50 -12.15 9.19 -13.82
CA GLY A 50 -12.39 8.17 -14.84
C GLY A 50 -12.52 6.76 -14.24
N LEU A 51 -11.77 6.45 -13.18
CA LEU A 51 -11.79 5.13 -12.54
C LEU A 51 -12.99 4.90 -11.62
N VAL A 52 -13.33 5.89 -10.80
CA VAL A 52 -14.27 5.69 -9.67
C VAL A 52 -15.37 6.76 -9.57
N GLY A 53 -15.35 7.77 -10.45
CA GLY A 53 -16.26 8.91 -10.41
C GLY A 53 -15.82 9.99 -9.40
N GLU A 54 -16.27 11.23 -9.63
CA GLU A 54 -15.80 12.43 -8.90
C GLU A 54 -15.92 12.31 -7.38
N ARG A 55 -17.08 11.88 -6.87
CA ARG A 55 -17.33 11.81 -5.43
C ARG A 55 -16.38 10.81 -4.73
N MET A 56 -16.18 9.64 -5.32
CA MET A 56 -15.27 8.65 -4.78
C MET A 56 -13.81 9.07 -4.97
N ALA A 57 -13.47 9.75 -6.07
CA ALA A 57 -12.13 10.29 -6.31
C ALA A 57 -11.75 11.32 -5.23
N GLU A 58 -12.66 12.26 -4.89
CA GLU A 58 -12.42 13.23 -3.81
C GLU A 58 -12.12 12.54 -2.47
N GLU A 59 -12.95 11.57 -2.09
CA GLU A 59 -12.75 10.84 -0.83
C GLU A 59 -11.44 10.02 -0.86
N ALA A 60 -11.14 9.35 -1.96
CA ALA A 60 -9.92 8.57 -2.10
C ALA A 60 -8.68 9.45 -1.96
N ILE A 61 -8.64 10.61 -2.64
CA ILE A 61 -7.50 11.53 -2.56
C ILE A 61 -7.33 12.08 -1.13
N VAL A 62 -8.41 12.55 -0.51
CA VAL A 62 -8.35 13.19 0.81
C VAL A 62 -8.05 12.19 1.93
N THR A 63 -8.56 10.97 1.85
CA THR A 63 -8.46 9.96 2.91
C THR A 63 -7.36 8.95 2.66
N ALA A 64 -7.49 8.12 1.63
CA ALA A 64 -6.55 7.04 1.36
C ALA A 64 -5.18 7.57 0.95
N GLY A 65 -5.12 8.49 -0.01
CA GLY A 65 -3.85 9.08 -0.47
C GLY A 65 -3.08 9.74 0.67
N ALA A 66 -3.76 10.49 1.54
CA ALA A 66 -3.11 11.11 2.70
C ALA A 66 -2.55 10.09 3.71
N ALA A 67 -3.16 8.89 3.83
CA ALA A 67 -2.65 7.82 4.67
C ALA A 67 -1.37 7.18 4.10
N TRP A 68 -1.22 7.18 2.77
CA TRP A 68 -0.04 6.62 2.12
C TRP A 68 1.23 7.44 2.31
N VAL A 69 1.16 8.70 2.65
CA VAL A 69 2.33 9.57 2.90
C VAL A 69 2.72 9.68 4.37
N ASP A 70 2.04 8.96 5.27
CA ASP A 70 2.44 8.87 6.68
C ASP A 70 3.74 8.05 6.79
N ASP A 71 4.78 8.62 7.40
CA ASP A 71 6.12 8.02 7.46
C ASP A 71 6.33 7.06 8.65
N CYS A 72 5.30 6.80 9.44
CA CYS A 72 5.36 5.86 10.57
C CYS A 72 5.55 4.40 10.12
N LEU A 73 5.05 4.07 8.92
CA LEU A 73 5.26 2.78 8.27
C LEU A 73 6.05 2.98 6.98
N SER A 74 6.92 2.04 6.65
CA SER A 74 7.58 2.03 5.33
C SER A 74 6.57 1.82 4.21
N LEU A 75 6.88 2.24 2.97
CA LEU A 75 6.05 1.94 1.80
C LEU A 75 5.81 0.45 1.63
N ARG A 76 6.86 -0.35 1.88
CA ARG A 76 6.79 -1.81 1.86
C ARG A 76 5.75 -2.34 2.85
N ASP A 77 5.82 -1.90 4.11
CA ASP A 77 4.91 -2.40 5.16
C ASP A 77 3.46 -1.98 4.87
N ARG A 78 3.23 -0.75 4.39
CA ARG A 78 1.90 -0.30 3.94
C ARG A 78 1.37 -1.19 2.83
N SER A 79 2.20 -1.52 1.84
CA SER A 79 1.80 -2.40 0.73
C SER A 79 1.43 -3.79 1.21
N LEU A 80 2.23 -4.40 2.09
CA LEU A 80 1.92 -5.71 2.67
C LEU A 80 0.61 -5.67 3.48
N ILE A 81 0.37 -4.61 4.25
CA ILE A 81 -0.88 -4.41 5.01
C ILE A 81 -2.08 -4.34 4.06
N VAL A 82 -1.96 -3.58 2.95
CA VAL A 82 -3.06 -3.46 1.97
C VAL A 82 -3.31 -4.77 1.25
N VAL A 83 -2.26 -5.49 0.84
CA VAL A 83 -2.41 -6.85 0.26
C VAL A 83 -3.11 -7.78 1.25
N ALA A 84 -2.70 -7.78 2.51
CA ALA A 84 -3.33 -8.59 3.56
C ALA A 84 -4.82 -8.23 3.74
N ALA A 85 -5.15 -6.93 3.75
CA ALA A 85 -6.53 -6.47 3.88
C ALA A 85 -7.40 -6.90 2.70
N LEU A 86 -6.89 -6.82 1.46
CA LEU A 86 -7.62 -7.23 0.25
C LEU A 86 -7.81 -8.75 0.19
N VAL A 87 -6.81 -9.54 0.56
CA VAL A 87 -6.95 -11.00 0.71
C VAL A 87 -8.01 -11.33 1.76
N ALA A 88 -7.97 -10.66 2.92
CA ALA A 88 -8.93 -10.87 3.99
C ALA A 88 -10.35 -10.45 3.61
N GLN A 89 -10.50 -9.39 2.82
CA GLN A 89 -11.80 -8.95 2.31
C GLN A 89 -12.39 -9.98 1.33
N GLY A 90 -11.60 -10.46 0.35
CA GLY A 90 -12.02 -11.35 -0.72
C GLY A 90 -13.04 -10.72 -1.68
N GLY A 91 -13.17 -11.29 -2.88
CA GLY A 91 -14.08 -10.77 -3.91
C GLY A 91 -13.62 -9.44 -4.53
N VAL A 92 -12.35 -9.11 -4.38
CA VAL A 92 -11.74 -7.85 -4.85
C VAL A 92 -10.45 -8.11 -5.66
N GLU A 93 -10.40 -9.22 -6.39
CA GLU A 93 -9.22 -9.71 -7.10
C GLU A 93 -8.66 -8.66 -8.07
N ALA A 94 -9.54 -7.92 -8.75
CA ALA A 94 -9.16 -6.83 -9.66
C ALA A 94 -8.43 -5.69 -8.93
N ARG A 95 -8.68 -5.50 -7.63
CA ARG A 95 -7.96 -4.53 -6.80
C ARG A 95 -6.69 -5.12 -6.20
N LEU A 96 -6.69 -6.42 -5.90
CA LEU A 96 -5.52 -7.09 -5.35
C LEU A 96 -4.33 -7.09 -6.33
N ARG A 97 -4.55 -7.34 -7.62
CA ARG A 97 -3.50 -7.41 -8.64
C ARG A 97 -2.57 -6.19 -8.67
N PRO A 98 -3.05 -4.95 -8.82
CA PRO A 98 -2.16 -3.79 -8.79
C PRO A 98 -1.42 -3.63 -7.44
N HIS A 99 -2.06 -3.99 -6.32
CA HIS A 99 -1.40 -3.90 -5.02
C HIS A 99 -0.30 -4.96 -4.81
N VAL A 100 -0.38 -6.13 -5.45
CA VAL A 100 0.73 -7.11 -5.52
C VAL A 100 1.93 -6.48 -6.23
N ARG A 101 1.72 -5.86 -7.39
CA ARG A 101 2.77 -5.18 -8.15
C ARG A 101 3.43 -4.05 -7.36
N TRP A 102 2.64 -3.16 -6.77
CA TRP A 102 3.18 -2.08 -5.93
C TRP A 102 3.92 -2.60 -4.70
N ALA A 103 3.51 -3.72 -4.13
CA ALA A 103 4.24 -4.32 -3.03
C ALA A 103 5.66 -4.74 -3.45
N LEU A 104 5.82 -5.32 -4.65
CA LEU A 104 7.14 -5.66 -5.20
C LEU A 104 7.97 -4.40 -5.50
N GLU A 105 7.38 -3.40 -6.14
CA GLU A 105 8.02 -2.10 -6.40
C GLU A 105 8.48 -1.39 -5.12
N HIS A 106 7.76 -1.57 -4.03
CA HIS A 106 8.09 -1.03 -2.71
C HIS A 106 9.04 -1.93 -1.89
N GLY A 107 9.53 -3.02 -2.48
CA GLY A 107 10.57 -3.87 -1.90
C GLY A 107 10.09 -5.11 -1.15
N ALA A 108 8.82 -5.52 -1.30
CA ALA A 108 8.40 -6.86 -0.90
C ALA A 108 8.93 -7.92 -1.89
N THR A 109 9.13 -9.14 -1.43
CA THR A 109 9.52 -10.26 -2.27
C THR A 109 8.32 -11.16 -2.59
N ALA A 110 8.44 -11.97 -3.65
CA ALA A 110 7.45 -12.99 -4.00
C ALA A 110 7.21 -13.95 -2.83
N ASP A 111 8.29 -14.42 -2.20
CA ASP A 111 8.24 -15.34 -1.04
C ASP A 111 7.50 -14.71 0.15
N GLU A 112 7.67 -13.41 0.39
CA GLU A 112 6.97 -12.71 1.47
C GLU A 112 5.47 -12.59 1.17
N LEU A 113 5.08 -12.35 -0.07
CA LEU A 113 3.68 -12.29 -0.49
C LEU A 113 2.99 -13.67 -0.36
N GLU A 114 3.68 -14.75 -0.74
CA GLU A 114 3.18 -16.12 -0.54
C GLU A 114 3.09 -16.48 0.95
N ALA A 115 4.10 -16.13 1.75
CA ALA A 115 4.10 -16.36 3.18
C ALA A 115 2.97 -15.58 3.89
N LEU A 116 2.73 -14.33 3.49
CA LEU A 116 1.63 -13.50 3.98
C LEU A 116 0.27 -14.17 3.72
N ALA A 117 0.01 -14.62 2.50
CA ALA A 117 -1.25 -15.29 2.16
C ALA A 117 -1.41 -16.62 2.91
N THR A 118 -0.31 -17.36 3.08
CA THR A 118 -0.29 -18.60 3.85
C THR A 118 -0.60 -18.36 5.33
N LEU A 119 -0.01 -17.33 5.93
CA LEU A 119 -0.30 -16.92 7.31
C LEU A 119 -1.77 -16.52 7.47
N LEU A 120 -2.31 -15.76 6.51
CA LEU A 120 -3.71 -15.33 6.55
C LEU A 120 -4.70 -16.49 6.52
N ALA A 121 -4.35 -17.66 5.96
CA ALA A 121 -5.22 -18.83 5.98
C ALA A 121 -5.65 -19.24 7.39
N VAL A 122 -4.80 -18.99 8.40
CA VAL A 122 -5.10 -19.26 9.81
C VAL A 122 -6.13 -18.28 10.37
N TYR A 123 -6.14 -17.03 9.92
CA TYR A 123 -6.96 -15.96 10.49
C TYR A 123 -8.26 -15.71 9.73
N VAL A 124 -8.26 -15.89 8.39
CA VAL A 124 -9.41 -15.59 7.52
C VAL A 124 -10.01 -16.82 6.87
N GLY A 125 -9.41 -17.99 7.08
CA GLY A 125 -9.83 -19.27 6.53
C GLY A 125 -9.20 -19.60 5.18
N PHE A 126 -9.01 -20.90 4.93
CA PHE A 126 -8.34 -21.42 3.73
C PHE A 126 -9.02 -21.02 2.43
N ALA A 127 -10.34 -21.06 2.37
CA ALA A 127 -11.09 -20.74 1.14
C ALA A 127 -10.77 -19.34 0.63
N ARG A 128 -10.71 -18.35 1.53
CA ARG A 128 -10.42 -16.96 1.18
C ARG A 128 -8.95 -16.74 0.86
N ALA A 129 -8.06 -17.27 1.68
CA ALA A 129 -6.62 -17.15 1.48
C ALA A 129 -6.16 -17.85 0.20
N SER A 130 -6.76 -18.98 -0.17
CA SER A 130 -6.40 -19.71 -1.40
C SER A 130 -6.76 -18.93 -2.68
N VAL A 131 -7.85 -18.18 -2.69
CA VAL A 131 -8.15 -17.24 -3.78
C VAL A 131 -7.11 -16.13 -3.85
N GLY A 132 -6.76 -15.55 -2.71
CA GLY A 132 -5.75 -14.51 -2.62
C GLY A 132 -4.39 -14.96 -3.13
N ILE A 133 -3.91 -16.15 -2.73
CA ILE A 133 -2.61 -16.67 -3.19
C ILE A 133 -2.62 -17.01 -4.68
N GLN A 134 -3.75 -17.50 -5.23
CA GLN A 134 -3.86 -17.69 -6.67
C GLN A 134 -3.65 -16.41 -7.45
N VAL A 135 -4.33 -15.32 -7.03
CA VAL A 135 -4.19 -14.00 -7.67
C VAL A 135 -2.75 -13.47 -7.55
N ILE A 136 -2.11 -13.64 -6.39
CA ILE A 136 -0.70 -13.26 -6.19
C ILE A 136 0.18 -14.01 -7.19
N ARG A 137 0.09 -15.32 -7.27
CA ARG A 137 0.91 -16.16 -8.17
C ARG A 137 0.66 -15.86 -9.65
N GLU A 138 -0.59 -15.64 -10.04
CA GLU A 138 -0.92 -15.24 -11.41
C GLU A 138 -0.29 -13.89 -11.78
N GLU A 139 -0.30 -12.92 -10.86
CA GLU A 139 0.31 -11.61 -11.11
C GLU A 139 1.84 -11.71 -11.14
N LEU A 140 2.46 -12.50 -10.27
CA LEU A 140 3.90 -12.76 -10.29
C LEU A 140 4.33 -13.37 -11.64
N ALA A 141 3.66 -14.43 -12.09
CA ALA A 141 3.96 -15.08 -13.37
C ALA A 141 3.76 -14.13 -14.58
N ARG A 142 2.76 -13.25 -14.51
CA ARG A 142 2.52 -12.24 -15.54
C ARG A 142 3.66 -11.22 -15.62
N LEU A 143 4.20 -10.79 -14.48
CA LEU A 143 5.31 -9.84 -14.42
C LEU A 143 6.60 -10.48 -14.94
N GLU A 144 6.91 -11.72 -14.55
CA GLU A 144 8.07 -12.46 -15.06
C GLU A 144 8.06 -12.59 -16.59
N SER A 145 6.88 -12.89 -17.18
CA SER A 145 6.74 -13.01 -18.63
C SER A 145 6.78 -11.67 -19.39
N ALA A 146 6.65 -10.55 -18.72
CA ALA A 146 6.75 -9.22 -19.34
C ALA A 146 8.19 -8.71 -19.40
N ASP A 147 9.10 -9.27 -18.61
CA ASP A 147 10.52 -8.91 -18.53
C ASP A 147 11.40 -9.76 -19.47
N GLU A 148 10.82 -10.79 -20.15
CA GLU A 148 11.46 -11.61 -21.18
C GLU A 148 11.26 -11.04 -22.59
#